data_786a0f979ce130be377a71fab7975b9b
#
_entry.id   786a0f979ce130be377a71fab7975b9b
#
_cell.length_a   1.000
_cell.length_b   1.000
_cell.length_c   1.000
_cell.angle_alpha   90.00
_cell.angle_beta   90.00
_cell.angle_gamma   90.00
#
_symmetry.space_group_name_H-M   'P 1'
#
loop_
_entity.id
_entity.type
_entity.pdbx_description
1 polymer ?
#
loop_
_entity_poly.entity_id
_entity_poly.type
_entity_poly.pdbx_seq_one_letter_code
_entity_poly.pdbx_strand_id
1 'polypeptide(L)'
;ISAYLDTATTDAGIRYAYMPGQSDTLSMTAEGLLCRQYLGWKQTDPRLVQGLDYLVRNPIRFAEMDVYFWYYCTQAMHHMGGEHWNKWNSVMRQAIPEEQLKTGNERGSWEPTRDLHGSLGGRLYTTCLCIYMLEVYYRHLPLYDHLN
;
A
#
# COMPACT_ATOMS: atom_id res chain seq x y z
N ILE A 1 18.59 8.33 -3.33
CA ILE A 1 17.15 7.96 -3.33
C ILE A 1 16.30 9.23 -3.34
N SER A 2 16.46 10.19 -2.39
CA SER A 2 15.63 11.39 -2.32
C SER A 2 15.60 12.17 -3.64
N ALA A 3 16.76 12.45 -4.23
CA ALA A 3 16.88 13.16 -5.49
C ALA A 3 16.14 12.46 -6.66
N TYR A 4 16.17 11.13 -6.73
CA TYR A 4 15.39 10.39 -7.73
C TYR A 4 13.89 10.54 -7.47
N LEU A 5 13.45 10.37 -6.23
CA LEU A 5 12.05 10.56 -5.87
C LEU A 5 11.56 11.97 -6.25
N ASP A 6 12.41 13.00 -6.09
CA ASP A 6 12.06 14.37 -6.48
C ASP A 6 11.83 14.51 -8.00
N THR A 7 12.52 13.73 -8.82
CA THR A 7 12.31 13.73 -10.28
C THR A 7 11.10 12.91 -10.73
N ALA A 8 10.66 11.94 -9.94
CA ALA A 8 9.51 11.07 -10.24
C ALA A 8 8.20 11.59 -9.62
N THR A 9 8.23 12.73 -8.92
CA THR A 9 7.01 13.31 -8.34
C THR A 9 6.14 13.96 -9.41
N THR A 10 4.85 13.91 -9.15
CA THR A 10 3.81 14.69 -9.82
C THR A 10 3.01 15.46 -8.76
N ASP A 11 2.12 16.34 -9.19
CA ASP A 11 1.21 17.08 -8.30
C ASP A 11 1.94 17.70 -7.08
N ALA A 12 2.97 18.50 -7.37
CA ALA A 12 3.78 19.21 -6.36
C ALA A 12 4.43 18.30 -5.28
N GLY A 13 4.74 17.04 -5.62
CA GLY A 13 5.37 16.09 -4.70
C GLY A 13 4.39 15.24 -3.87
N ILE A 14 3.11 15.28 -4.21
CA ILE A 14 2.06 14.51 -3.54
C ILE A 14 1.93 13.10 -4.12
N ARG A 15 2.13 12.96 -5.45
CA ARG A 15 1.99 11.68 -6.17
C ARG A 15 3.28 11.30 -6.86
N TYR A 16 3.37 10.05 -7.28
CA TYR A 16 4.59 9.49 -7.86
C TYR A 16 4.29 8.67 -9.12
N ALA A 17 5.17 8.83 -10.10
CA ALA A 17 5.23 8.05 -11.33
C ALA A 17 6.33 6.98 -11.24
N TYR A 18 6.26 5.97 -12.10
CA TYR A 18 7.31 4.94 -12.21
C TYR A 18 8.64 5.54 -12.71
N MET A 19 8.57 6.44 -13.68
CA MET A 19 9.72 7.17 -14.22
C MET A 19 9.41 8.65 -14.34
N PRO A 20 10.43 9.53 -14.29
CA PRO A 20 10.26 10.95 -14.53
C PRO A 20 9.51 11.22 -15.85
N GLY A 21 8.55 12.12 -15.81
CA GLY A 21 7.74 12.52 -16.96
C GLY A 21 6.58 11.58 -17.33
N GLN A 22 6.40 10.48 -16.61
CA GLN A 22 5.22 9.60 -16.74
C GLN A 22 4.07 10.08 -15.84
N SER A 23 2.88 9.53 -16.09
CA SER A 23 1.72 9.70 -15.21
C SER A 23 1.91 8.95 -13.89
N ASP A 24 1.41 9.51 -12.80
CA ASP A 24 1.38 8.85 -11.51
C ASP A 24 0.42 7.64 -11.50
N THR A 25 0.69 6.73 -10.60
CA THR A 25 -0.17 5.58 -10.30
C THR A 25 -0.39 5.46 -8.79
N LEU A 26 -1.45 4.72 -8.40
CA LEU A 26 -1.71 4.43 -6.98
C LEU A 26 -0.54 3.68 -6.35
N SER A 27 -0.01 2.67 -7.05
CA SER A 27 1.09 1.83 -6.57
C SER A 27 2.36 2.63 -6.36
N MET A 28 2.78 3.43 -7.36
CA MET A 28 3.98 4.26 -7.25
C MET A 28 3.82 5.38 -6.23
N THR A 29 2.62 5.92 -6.08
CA THR A 29 2.33 6.91 -5.04
C THR A 29 2.45 6.31 -3.64
N ALA A 30 1.89 5.11 -3.43
CA ALA A 30 2.01 4.42 -2.15
C ALA A 30 3.48 4.10 -1.80
N GLU A 31 4.23 3.58 -2.77
CA GLU A 31 5.65 3.25 -2.63
C GLU A 31 6.51 4.51 -2.40
N GLY A 32 6.29 5.57 -3.17
CA GLY A 32 7.00 6.82 -3.04
C GLY A 32 6.78 7.49 -1.68
N LEU A 33 5.54 7.53 -1.20
CA LEU A 33 5.21 8.08 0.12
C LEU A 33 5.80 7.23 1.26
N LEU A 34 5.76 5.90 1.14
CA LEU A 34 6.42 5.00 2.09
C LEU A 34 7.94 5.25 2.12
N CYS A 35 8.57 5.38 0.97
CA CYS A 35 9.98 5.76 0.89
C CYS A 35 10.25 7.11 1.57
N ARG A 36 9.38 8.11 1.42
CA ARG A 36 9.52 9.41 2.09
C ARG A 36 9.39 9.30 3.61
N GLN A 37 8.51 8.43 4.11
CA GLN A 37 8.42 8.14 5.54
C GLN A 37 9.75 7.56 6.06
N TYR A 38 10.32 6.57 5.38
CA TYR A 38 11.63 6.00 5.73
C TYR A 38 12.79 7.00 5.60
N LEU A 39 12.66 7.99 4.72
CA LEU A 39 13.63 9.08 4.57
C LEU A 39 13.43 10.21 5.58
N GLY A 40 12.52 10.05 6.53
CA GLY A 40 12.32 10.96 7.66
C GLY A 40 11.35 12.10 7.41
N TRP A 41 10.45 12.00 6.43
CA TRP A 41 9.35 12.95 6.34
C TRP A 41 8.50 12.89 7.61
N LYS A 42 8.18 14.04 8.15
CA LYS A 42 7.35 14.12 9.36
C LYS A 42 5.91 13.74 9.05
N GLN A 43 5.25 13.12 10.04
CA GLN A 43 3.82 12.80 9.97
C GLN A 43 2.94 14.01 9.61
N THR A 44 3.41 15.21 9.94
CA THR A 44 2.72 16.49 9.66
C THR A 44 3.10 17.12 8.31
N ASP A 45 3.95 16.48 7.48
CA ASP A 45 4.29 17.01 6.15
C ASP A 45 3.02 17.08 5.28
N PRO A 46 2.64 18.26 4.76
CA PRO A 46 1.40 18.39 4.01
C PRO A 46 1.31 17.51 2.78
N ARG A 47 2.44 17.22 2.13
CA ARG A 47 2.51 16.37 0.93
C ARG A 47 2.24 14.91 1.30
N LEU A 48 2.78 14.46 2.44
CA LEU A 48 2.52 13.11 2.96
C LEU A 48 1.02 12.96 3.31
N VAL A 49 0.47 13.92 4.05
CA VAL A 49 -0.94 13.90 4.44
C VAL A 49 -1.85 13.86 3.22
N GLN A 50 -1.65 14.78 2.27
CA GLN A 50 -2.47 14.87 1.05
C GLN A 50 -2.33 13.62 0.15
N GLY A 51 -1.12 13.06 0.05
CA GLY A 51 -0.90 11.83 -0.69
C GLY A 51 -1.59 10.63 -0.07
N LEU A 52 -1.56 10.49 1.26
CA LEU A 52 -2.28 9.44 1.97
C LEU A 52 -3.80 9.65 1.93
N ASP A 53 -4.27 10.89 1.98
CA ASP A 53 -5.69 11.23 1.75
C ASP A 53 -6.15 10.81 0.34
N TYR A 54 -5.29 10.95 -0.67
CA TYR A 54 -5.58 10.47 -2.02
C TYR A 54 -5.66 8.94 -2.05
N LEU A 55 -4.71 8.24 -1.45
CA LEU A 55 -4.67 6.78 -1.44
C LEU A 55 -5.86 6.16 -0.68
N VAL A 56 -6.24 6.70 0.47
CA VAL A 56 -7.32 6.14 1.30
C VAL A 56 -8.70 6.23 0.64
N ARG A 57 -8.86 7.10 -0.36
CA ARG A 57 -10.08 7.18 -1.19
C ARG A 57 -10.20 6.03 -2.20
N ASN A 58 -9.14 5.25 -2.37
CA ASN A 58 -9.08 4.08 -3.23
C ASN A 58 -8.94 2.81 -2.36
N PRO A 59 -10.00 2.42 -1.64
CA PRO A 59 -9.93 1.30 -0.72
C PRO A 59 -9.77 -0.04 -1.45
N ILE A 60 -9.42 -1.08 -0.69
CA ILE A 60 -9.33 -2.46 -1.19
C ILE A 60 -10.66 -2.90 -1.78
N ARG A 61 -10.64 -3.31 -3.05
CA ARG A 61 -11.79 -3.86 -3.79
C ARG A 61 -11.33 -5.00 -4.67
N PHE A 62 -11.74 -6.22 -4.38
CA PHE A 62 -11.35 -7.40 -5.17
C PHE A 62 -11.89 -7.41 -6.62
N ALA A 63 -12.86 -6.56 -6.94
CA ALA A 63 -13.28 -6.34 -8.32
C ALA A 63 -12.23 -5.60 -9.17
N GLU A 64 -11.35 -4.82 -8.53
CA GLU A 64 -10.26 -4.03 -9.12
C GLU A 64 -8.95 -4.39 -8.39
N MET A 65 -8.59 -5.68 -8.42
CA MET A 65 -7.53 -6.23 -7.59
C MET A 65 -6.14 -5.73 -8.01
N ASP A 66 -5.44 -5.10 -7.08
CA ASP A 66 -4.04 -4.67 -7.18
C ASP A 66 -3.36 -4.87 -5.81
N VAL A 67 -2.91 -6.10 -5.56
CA VAL A 67 -2.28 -6.45 -4.28
C VAL A 67 -0.94 -5.74 -4.07
N TYR A 68 -0.28 -5.31 -5.15
CA TYR A 68 0.95 -4.53 -5.08
C TYR A 68 0.70 -3.15 -4.48
N PHE A 69 -0.28 -2.43 -5.02
CA PHE A 69 -0.74 -1.17 -4.45
C PHE A 69 -1.17 -1.34 -2.99
N TRP A 70 -2.02 -2.33 -2.71
CA TRP A 70 -2.54 -2.53 -1.35
C TRP A 70 -1.45 -2.82 -0.34
N TYR A 71 -0.43 -3.58 -0.72
CA TYR A 71 0.70 -3.92 0.14
C TYR A 71 1.48 -2.67 0.59
N TYR A 72 1.90 -1.82 -0.35
CA TYR A 72 2.64 -0.60 -0.02
C TYR A 72 1.76 0.43 0.70
N CYS A 73 0.52 0.57 0.28
CA CYS A 73 -0.45 1.43 0.93
C CYS A 73 -0.70 1.01 2.39
N THR A 74 -0.81 -0.30 2.65
CA THR A 74 -0.98 -0.83 4.02
C THR A 74 0.17 -0.40 4.92
N GLN A 75 1.41 -0.51 4.46
CA GLN A 75 2.58 -0.07 5.25
C GLN A 75 2.57 1.44 5.48
N ALA A 76 2.34 2.22 4.43
CA ALA A 76 2.32 3.68 4.53
C ALA A 76 1.23 4.17 5.49
N MET A 77 0.03 3.58 5.43
CA MET A 77 -1.07 3.88 6.35
C MET A 77 -0.77 3.44 7.79
N HIS A 78 -0.15 2.25 7.97
CA HIS A 78 0.24 1.76 9.28
C HIS A 78 1.27 2.69 9.93
N HIS A 79 2.29 3.12 9.20
CA HIS A 79 3.27 4.09 9.70
C HIS A 79 2.64 5.45 10.00
N MET A 80 1.69 5.89 9.19
CA MET A 80 0.98 7.15 9.44
C MET A 80 0.15 7.09 10.72
N GLY A 81 -0.46 5.95 11.02
CA GLY A 81 -1.30 5.80 12.19
C GLY A 81 -2.60 6.61 12.15
N GLY A 82 -3.21 6.81 13.30
CA GLY A 82 -4.38 7.67 13.47
C GLY A 82 -5.56 7.34 12.56
N GLU A 83 -6.20 8.39 12.02
CA GLU A 83 -7.41 8.24 11.21
C GLU A 83 -7.16 7.56 9.86
N HIS A 84 -6.00 7.80 9.23
CA HIS A 84 -5.61 7.16 7.97
C HIS A 84 -5.53 5.64 8.14
N TRP A 85 -4.82 5.19 9.18
CA TRP A 85 -4.73 3.77 9.51
C TRP A 85 -6.09 3.18 9.85
N ASN A 86 -6.88 3.83 10.67
CA ASN A 86 -8.18 3.33 11.10
C ASN A 86 -9.12 3.10 9.90
N LYS A 87 -9.18 4.05 8.96
CA LYS A 87 -9.97 3.92 7.73
C LYS A 87 -9.49 2.76 6.85
N TRP A 88 -8.20 2.70 6.58
CA TRP A 88 -7.62 1.64 5.74
C TRP A 88 -7.79 0.28 6.37
N ASN A 89 -7.40 0.13 7.62
CA ASN A 89 -7.44 -1.11 8.37
C ASN A 89 -8.85 -1.67 8.53
N SER A 90 -9.85 -0.82 8.71
CA SER A 90 -11.24 -1.27 8.84
C SER A 90 -11.72 -2.05 7.61
N VAL A 91 -11.26 -1.71 6.42
CA VAL A 91 -11.56 -2.42 5.17
C VAL A 91 -10.62 -3.63 5.01
N MET A 92 -9.31 -3.42 5.15
CA MET A 92 -8.28 -4.43 4.89
C MET A 92 -8.49 -5.71 5.70
N ARG A 93 -8.68 -5.58 7.02
CA ARG A 93 -8.82 -6.73 7.94
C ARG A 93 -10.06 -7.58 7.69
N GLN A 94 -11.03 -7.06 6.95
CA GLN A 94 -12.25 -7.78 6.56
C GLN A 94 -12.12 -8.34 5.15
N ALA A 95 -11.82 -7.48 4.17
CA ALA A 95 -11.81 -7.84 2.76
C ALA A 95 -10.75 -8.90 2.43
N ILE A 96 -9.54 -8.81 3.00
CA ILE A 96 -8.48 -9.77 2.68
C ILE A 96 -8.84 -11.19 3.15
N PRO A 97 -9.23 -11.47 4.43
CA PRO A 97 -9.60 -12.82 4.84
C PRO A 97 -10.89 -13.33 4.20
N GLU A 98 -11.82 -12.46 3.85
CA GLU A 98 -13.09 -12.84 3.23
C GLU A 98 -12.86 -13.54 1.88
N GLU A 99 -11.98 -13.00 1.05
CA GLU A 99 -11.66 -13.50 -0.30
C GLU A 99 -10.63 -14.65 -0.32
N GLN A 100 -10.12 -15.07 0.83
CA GLN A 100 -9.25 -16.24 0.92
C GLN A 100 -10.01 -17.51 0.53
N LEU A 101 -9.41 -18.37 -0.30
CA LEU A 101 -9.99 -19.64 -0.68
C LEU A 101 -10.14 -20.57 0.53
N LYS A 102 -11.37 -21.05 0.78
CA LYS A 102 -11.72 -21.85 1.98
C LYS A 102 -11.66 -23.35 1.73
N THR A 103 -11.71 -23.79 0.47
CA THR A 103 -11.82 -25.20 0.08
C THR A 103 -10.91 -25.51 -1.11
N GLY A 104 -10.77 -26.81 -1.44
CA GLY A 104 -9.95 -27.27 -2.56
C GLY A 104 -8.45 -27.34 -2.27
N ASN A 105 -7.66 -27.71 -3.28
CA ASN A 105 -6.21 -27.86 -3.17
C ASN A 105 -5.47 -26.54 -2.93
N GLU A 106 -6.11 -25.42 -3.27
CA GLU A 106 -5.56 -24.07 -3.14
C GLU A 106 -6.06 -23.34 -1.90
N ARG A 107 -6.71 -24.05 -0.99
CA ARG A 107 -7.21 -23.50 0.27
C ARG A 107 -6.12 -22.74 1.03
N GLY A 108 -6.48 -21.60 1.57
CA GLY A 108 -5.58 -20.71 2.29
C GLY A 108 -4.84 -19.69 1.42
N SER A 109 -5.02 -19.75 0.10
CA SER A 109 -4.43 -18.81 -0.85
C SER A 109 -5.47 -17.81 -1.39
N TRP A 110 -5.01 -16.91 -2.25
CA TRP A 110 -5.85 -15.96 -2.99
C TRP A 110 -5.70 -16.16 -4.48
N GLU A 111 -6.81 -15.98 -5.22
CA GLU A 111 -6.87 -16.16 -6.66
C GLU A 111 -6.12 -15.02 -7.39
N PRO A 112 -5.08 -15.34 -8.21
CA PRO A 112 -4.27 -14.32 -8.87
C PRO A 112 -4.88 -13.74 -10.15
N THR A 113 -5.84 -14.42 -10.79
CA THR A 113 -6.28 -14.09 -12.16
C THR A 113 -6.94 -12.72 -12.29
N ARG A 114 -7.45 -12.17 -11.20
CA ARG A 114 -8.05 -10.82 -11.15
C ARG A 114 -7.06 -9.72 -10.79
N ASP A 115 -5.88 -10.07 -10.32
CA ASP A 115 -4.87 -9.11 -9.91
C ASP A 115 -4.11 -8.55 -11.10
N LEU A 116 -3.79 -7.25 -11.06
CA LEU A 116 -3.10 -6.54 -12.14
C LEU A 116 -1.78 -7.19 -12.56
N HIS A 117 -1.03 -7.73 -11.59
CA HIS A 117 0.27 -8.39 -11.78
C HIS A 117 0.18 -9.90 -11.57
N GLY A 118 -1.00 -10.42 -11.24
CA GLY A 118 -1.21 -11.81 -10.88
C GLY A 118 -0.92 -12.81 -11.98
N SER A 119 -1.12 -12.43 -13.25
CA SER A 119 -0.77 -13.27 -14.41
C SER A 119 0.73 -13.53 -14.53
N LEU A 120 1.57 -12.60 -14.06
CA LEU A 120 3.04 -12.72 -14.07
C LEU A 120 3.55 -13.30 -12.75
N GLY A 121 3.05 -12.80 -11.61
CA GLY A 121 3.50 -13.18 -10.28
C GLY A 121 2.92 -14.51 -9.80
N GLY A 122 1.76 -14.88 -10.29
CA GLY A 122 1.07 -16.12 -9.93
C GLY A 122 0.53 -16.14 -8.50
N ARG A 123 0.00 -17.30 -8.11
CA ARG A 123 -0.66 -17.50 -6.82
C ARG A 123 0.24 -17.26 -5.61
N LEU A 124 1.53 -17.64 -5.72
CA LEU A 124 2.48 -17.42 -4.63
C LEU A 124 2.66 -15.93 -4.34
N TYR A 125 2.86 -15.11 -5.36
CA TYR A 125 2.98 -13.65 -5.26
C TYR A 125 1.75 -13.05 -4.59
N THR A 126 0.57 -13.33 -5.10
CA THR A 126 -0.70 -12.79 -4.57
C THR A 126 -0.91 -13.21 -3.11
N THR A 127 -0.67 -14.50 -2.82
CA THR A 127 -0.82 -15.04 -1.47
C THR A 127 0.16 -14.41 -0.48
N CYS A 128 1.44 -14.26 -0.86
CA CYS A 128 2.44 -13.64 -0.01
C CYS A 128 2.08 -12.19 0.32
N LEU A 129 1.66 -11.39 -0.66
CA LEU A 129 1.30 -9.99 -0.42
C LEU A 129 0.04 -9.86 0.45
N CYS A 130 -0.97 -10.72 0.26
CA CYS A 130 -2.14 -10.77 1.14
C CYS A 130 -1.75 -11.13 2.59
N ILE A 131 -0.87 -12.12 2.78
CA ILE A 131 -0.37 -12.48 4.11
C ILE A 131 0.42 -11.33 4.73
N TYR A 132 1.32 -10.69 3.97
CA TYR A 132 2.13 -9.56 4.48
C TYR A 132 1.29 -8.37 4.92
N MET A 133 0.17 -8.10 4.24
CA MET A 133 -0.78 -7.08 4.70
C MET A 133 -1.41 -7.46 6.04
N LEU A 134 -1.79 -8.72 6.23
CA LEU A 134 -2.36 -9.20 7.50
C LEU A 134 -1.32 -9.27 8.64
N GLU A 135 -0.04 -9.42 8.30
CA GLU A 135 1.07 -9.44 9.27
C GLU A 135 1.60 -8.05 9.65
N VAL A 136 1.09 -6.98 9.04
CA VAL A 136 1.61 -5.62 9.22
C VAL A 136 1.76 -5.22 10.70
N TYR A 137 0.86 -5.67 11.55
CA TYR A 137 0.87 -5.40 12.99
C TYR A 137 2.08 -5.96 13.74
N TYR A 138 2.73 -6.98 13.17
CA TYR A 138 3.87 -7.68 13.79
C TYR A 138 5.18 -7.42 13.06
N ARG A 139 5.11 -7.09 11.76
CA ARG A 139 6.30 -6.94 10.92
C ARG A 139 6.90 -5.55 10.97
N HIS A 140 6.09 -4.55 11.21
CA HIS A 140 6.51 -3.15 11.14
C HIS A 140 6.15 -2.43 12.43
N LEU A 141 7.16 -1.89 13.10
CA LEU A 141 6.93 -0.92 14.18
C LEU A 141 6.52 0.41 13.54
N PRO A 142 5.46 1.08 14.04
CA PRO A 142 5.07 2.39 13.55
C PRO A 142 6.23 3.39 13.67
N LEU A 143 6.54 4.09 12.57
CA LEU A 143 7.71 4.99 12.52
C LEU A 143 7.60 6.18 13.47
N TYR A 144 6.39 6.62 13.76
CA TYR A 144 6.15 7.85 14.51
C TYR A 144 5.81 7.64 16.00
N ASP A 145 5.48 6.42 16.41
CA ASP A 145 5.09 6.12 17.81
C ASP A 145 6.25 6.25 18.82
N HIS A 146 7.50 6.28 18.35
CA HIS A 146 8.69 6.40 19.18
C HIS A 146 9.20 7.84 19.31
N LEU A 147 8.49 8.83 18.76
CA LEU A 147 8.89 10.24 18.76
C LEU A 147 8.11 11.10 19.76
N ASN A 148 7.28 10.47 20.62
CA ASN A 148 6.54 11.11 21.69
C ASN A 148 7.11 10.76 23.07
#